data_612b73cebf7d2d5a4090e06386b1b4f0
#
_entry.id   612b73cebf7d2d5a4090e06386b1b4f0
#
_cell.length_a   1.000
_cell.length_b   1.000
_cell.length_c   1.000
_cell.angle_alpha   90.00
_cell.angle_beta   90.00
_cell.angle_gamma   90.00
#
_symmetry.space_group_name_H-M   'P 1'
#
loop_
_entity.id
_entity.type
_entity.pdbx_description
1 polymer ?
#
loop_
_entity_poly.entity_id
_entity_poly.type
_entity_poly.pdbx_seq_one_letter_code
_entity_poly.pdbx_strand_id
1 'polypeptide(L)' 'MMYRGYELEQKSLMAGWQVTILKEDVFVRNGSVCNKLNMALDEAHDFVDDLIAADASGSLPIAS' A
#
# COMPACT_ATOMS: atom_id res chain seq x y z
N MET A 1 5.02 9.94 -1.81
CA MET A 1 3.70 10.44 -1.43
C MET A 1 3.22 9.71 -0.19
N MET A 2 2.76 10.44 0.79
CA MET A 2 2.31 9.84 2.07
C MET A 2 0.80 9.67 2.07
N TYR A 3 0.34 8.56 2.63
CA TYR A 3 -1.09 8.30 2.78
C TYR A 3 -1.31 7.56 4.11
N ARG A 4 -1.95 8.23 5.06
CA ARG A 4 -2.33 7.67 6.36
C ARG A 4 -1.14 7.03 7.10
N GLY A 5 0.03 7.67 6.98
CA GLY A 5 1.24 7.20 7.65
C GLY A 5 2.09 6.22 6.85
N TYR A 6 1.65 5.88 5.65
CA TYR A 6 2.42 5.02 4.75
C TYR A 6 2.98 5.83 3.59
N GLU A 7 4.17 5.45 3.16
CA GLU A 7 4.79 6.07 1.98
C GLU A 7 4.38 5.27 0.75
N LEU A 8 3.92 5.97 -0.28
CA LEU A 8 3.55 5.35 -1.56
C LEU A 8 4.55 5.81 -2.61
N GLU A 9 5.42 4.91 -3.03
CA GLU A 9 6.44 5.18 -4.04
C GLU A 9 5.93 4.79 -5.42
N GLN A 10 5.83 5.77 -6.30
CA GLN A 10 5.37 5.54 -7.67
C GLN A 10 6.54 5.10 -8.54
N LYS A 11 6.31 4.07 -9.33
CA LYS A 11 7.33 3.51 -10.20
C LYS A 11 6.77 3.40 -11.60
N SER A 12 7.49 3.99 -12.56
CA SER A 12 7.12 3.87 -13.97
C SER A 12 7.85 2.68 -14.55
N LEU A 13 7.11 1.77 -15.16
CA LEU A 13 7.64 0.56 -15.77
C LEU A 13 7.22 0.50 -17.24
N MET A 14 7.89 -0.34 -18.02
CA MET A 14 7.50 -0.51 -19.41
C MET A 14 6.09 -1.03 -19.54
N ALA A 15 5.65 -1.86 -18.60
CA ALA A 15 4.31 -2.44 -18.62
C ALA A 15 3.25 -1.54 -17.98
N GLY A 16 3.65 -0.42 -17.36
CA GLY A 16 2.71 0.47 -16.72
C GLY A 16 3.26 1.12 -15.46
N TRP A 17 2.44 1.21 -14.43
CA TRP A 17 2.79 1.85 -13.18
C TRP A 17 2.66 0.88 -12.02
N GLN A 18 3.54 1.02 -11.05
CA GLN A 18 3.50 0.21 -9.84
C GLN A 18 3.74 1.14 -8.64
N VAL A 19 3.04 0.89 -7.55
CA VAL A 19 3.23 1.65 -6.31
C VAL A 19 3.75 0.70 -5.25
N THR A 20 4.87 1.08 -4.64
CA THR A 20 5.46 0.33 -3.54
C THR A 20 5.03 1.00 -2.23
N ILE A 21 4.64 0.21 -1.27
CA ILE A 21 4.16 0.70 0.02
C ILE A 21 5.25 0.47 1.07
N LEU A 22 5.61 1.57 1.76
CA LEU A 22 6.58 1.52 2.84
C LEU A 22 5.99 2.17 4.09
N LYS A 23 6.47 1.78 5.24
CA LYS A 23 6.12 2.42 6.49
C LYS A 23 7.40 2.66 7.27
N GLU A 24 7.68 3.94 7.58
CA GLU A 24 8.89 4.33 8.31
C GLU A 24 10.14 3.77 7.63
N ASP A 25 10.19 3.92 6.31
CA ASP A 25 11.28 3.45 5.44
C ASP A 25 11.42 1.92 5.39
N VAL A 26 10.46 1.19 5.92
CA VAL A 26 10.48 -0.26 5.86
C VAL A 26 9.51 -0.72 4.76
N PHE A 27 10.01 -1.57 3.87
CA PHE A 27 9.20 -2.13 2.80
C PHE A 27 8.03 -2.93 3.37
N VAL A 28 6.83 -2.67 2.87
CA VAL A 28 5.63 -3.40 3.27
C VAL A 28 5.21 -4.35 2.15
N ARG A 29 4.95 -3.80 0.96
CA ARG A 29 4.60 -4.63 -0.19
C ARG A 29 4.65 -3.82 -1.47
N ASN A 30 4.74 -4.53 -2.60
CA ASN A 30 4.56 -3.95 -3.92
C ASN A 30 3.11 -4.11 -4.35
N GLY A 31 2.58 -3.09 -5.01
CA GLY A 31 1.29 -3.22 -5.66
C GLY A 31 1.40 -3.91 -7.00
N SER A 32 0.27 -4.11 -7.64
CA SER A 32 0.23 -4.69 -8.98
C SER A 32 0.65 -3.66 -10.02
N VAL A 33 1.12 -4.14 -11.17
CA VAL A 33 1.41 -3.26 -12.29
C VAL A 33 0.10 -2.93 -12.99
N CYS A 34 -0.22 -1.64 -13.07
CA CYS A 34 -1.45 -1.16 -13.67
C CYS A 34 -1.15 -0.30 -14.88
N ASN A 35 -2.07 -0.25 -15.82
CA ASN A 35 -1.90 0.55 -17.04
C ASN A 35 -1.82 2.03 -16.77
N LYS A 36 -2.49 2.49 -15.72
CA LYS A 36 -2.57 3.91 -15.39
C LYS A 36 -2.14 4.14 -13.95
N LEU A 37 -1.49 5.27 -13.72
CA LEU A 37 -1.04 5.64 -12.39
C LEU A 37 -2.21 5.73 -11.40
N ASN A 38 -3.34 6.29 -11.84
CA ASN A 38 -4.51 6.39 -10.97
C ASN A 38 -4.96 5.04 -10.44
N MET A 39 -4.94 4.03 -11.30
CA MET A 39 -5.32 2.68 -10.89
C MET A 39 -4.35 2.11 -9.87
N ALA A 40 -3.06 2.35 -10.09
CA ALA A 40 -2.03 1.88 -9.16
C ALA A 40 -2.17 2.56 -7.80
N LEU A 41 -2.46 3.86 -7.80
CA LEU A 41 -2.65 4.60 -6.56
C LEU A 41 -3.92 4.17 -5.83
N ASP A 42 -5.01 3.94 -6.56
CA ASP A 42 -6.25 3.46 -5.95
C ASP A 42 -6.04 2.12 -5.27
N GLU A 43 -5.31 1.23 -5.94
CA GLU A 43 -4.99 -0.07 -5.36
C GLU A 43 -4.15 0.09 -4.09
N ALA A 44 -3.16 0.98 -4.14
CA ALA A 44 -2.31 1.22 -2.98
C ALA A 44 -3.11 1.79 -1.80
N HIS A 45 -4.03 2.69 -2.08
CA HIS A 45 -4.90 3.24 -1.04
C HIS A 45 -5.73 2.12 -0.39
N ASP A 46 -6.28 1.23 -1.19
CA ASP A 46 -7.06 0.10 -0.67
C ASP A 46 -6.20 -0.81 0.20
N PHE A 47 -4.96 -1.09 -0.23
CA PHE A 47 -4.05 -1.88 0.57
C PHE A 47 -3.77 -1.23 1.92
N VAL A 48 -3.51 0.07 1.93
CA VAL A 48 -3.24 0.79 3.18
C VAL A 48 -4.46 0.76 4.07
N ASP A 49 -5.64 1.00 3.51
CA ASP A 49 -6.87 0.97 4.28
C ASP A 49 -7.09 -0.42 4.90
N ASP A 50 -6.83 -1.48 4.14
CA ASP A 50 -6.95 -2.85 4.63
C ASP A 50 -5.93 -3.12 5.74
N LEU A 51 -4.70 -2.64 5.58
CA LEU A 51 -3.67 -2.83 6.59
C LEU A 51 -4.05 -2.13 7.90
N ILE A 52 -4.59 -0.92 7.81
CA ILE A 52 -5.01 -0.17 8.98
C ILE A 52 -6.18 -0.87 9.66
N ALA A 53 -7.14 -1.35 8.88
CA ALA A 53 -8.29 -2.06 9.42
C ALA A 53 -7.87 -3.37 10.08
N ALA A 54 -6.95 -4.09 9.43
CA ALA A 54 -6.45 -5.34 9.97
C ALA A 54 -5.67 -5.12 11.27
N ASP A 55 -4.89 -4.04 11.32
CA ASP A 55 -4.12 -3.71 12.51
C ASP A 55 -5.06 -3.38 13.68
N ALA A 56 -6.09 -2.61 13.41
CA ALA A 56 -7.07 -2.25 14.42
C ALA A 56 -7.84 -3.47 14.94
N SER A 57 -8.17 -4.40 14.03
CA SER A 57 -8.84 -5.64 14.41
C SER A 57 -7.87 -6.65 14.99
N GLY A 58 -6.69 -6.72 14.39
CA GLY A 58 -5.70 -7.72 14.75
C GLY A 58 -5.16 -7.56 16.15
N SER A 59 -5.28 -6.39 16.68
CA SER A 59 -4.86 -6.16 18.06
C SER A 59 -5.68 -6.99 19.04
N LEU A 60 -6.72 -7.54 18.54
CA LEU A 60 -7.52 -8.41 19.35
C LEU A 60 -6.88 -9.72 19.50
N PRO A 61 -6.27 -10.17 19.48
CA PRO A 61 -5.81 -11.26 19.61
C PRO A 61 -5.56 -12.04 20.29
N ILE A 62 -5.59 -11.78 20.05
CA ILE A 62 -5.42 -12.32 20.39
C ILE A 62 -5.57 -12.93 21.07
N ALA A 63 -5.80 -13.07 21.09
CA ALA A 63 -6.04 -13.50 21.63
C ALA A 63 -5.83 -14.39 21.90
N SER A 64 -5.64 -14.32 21.88
CA SER A 64 -5.53 -15.09 21.98
C SER A 64 -5.49 -15.45 22.20
#